data_4eb049376b5102de2426b701a03be19c
#
_entry.id   4eb049376b5102de2426b701a03be19c
#
_cell.length_a   1.000
_cell.length_b   1.000
_cell.length_c   1.000
_cell.angle_alpha   90.00
_cell.angle_beta   90.00
_cell.angle_gamma   90.00
#
_symmetry.space_group_name_H-M   'P 1'
#
loop_
_entity.id
_entity.type
_entity.pdbx_description
1 polymer ?
#
loop_
_entity_poly.entity_id
_entity_poly.type
_entity_poly.pdbx_seq_one_letter_code
_entity_poly.pdbx_strand_id
1 'polypeptide(L)'
;MSIRKYNTISPVIAAGAWVDEAAVVIGDVAIAEDVSIWPMVVARGDVNWIRIGARTNVQDGSVLHVSHDSSFAPGGYPLSIGADVTIGHKAVVHGCTIEDRCLIGMSATVMDGAVVRSGAMVGAGSLVPPGQDVEGGYLWVGTPARRVRPLREQERDFLDYSAKHYVDLKNEYLSAC
;
A
#
# COMPACT_ATOMS: atom_id res chain seq x y z
N MET A 1 3.20 19.83 -10.49
CA MET A 1 2.28 18.69 -10.66
C MET A 1 2.95 17.44 -10.10
N SER A 2 2.29 16.81 -9.20
CA SER A 2 2.77 15.62 -8.47
C SER A 2 2.67 14.32 -9.29
N ILE A 3 1.79 14.28 -10.33
CA ILE A 3 1.58 13.13 -11.21
C ILE A 3 2.44 13.29 -12.44
N ARG A 4 3.35 12.33 -12.69
CA ARG A 4 4.37 12.45 -13.75
C ARG A 4 4.49 11.15 -14.55
N LYS A 5 4.62 11.28 -15.87
CA LYS A 5 5.04 10.15 -16.73
C LYS A 5 6.51 9.80 -16.48
N TYR A 6 6.84 8.55 -16.66
CA TYR A 6 8.21 8.08 -16.83
C TYR A 6 8.35 7.42 -18.20
N ASN A 7 9.32 7.86 -19.00
CA ASN A 7 9.38 7.54 -20.44
C ASN A 7 8.04 7.87 -21.13
N THR A 8 7.36 6.86 -21.67
CA THR A 8 6.06 7.00 -22.35
C THR A 8 4.87 6.63 -21.48
N ILE A 9 5.07 6.13 -20.27
CA ILE A 9 4.03 5.58 -19.40
C ILE A 9 3.60 6.64 -18.37
N SER A 10 2.31 6.94 -18.35
CA SER A 10 1.69 7.84 -17.37
C SER A 10 0.88 7.05 -16.35
N PRO A 11 0.81 7.52 -15.10
CA PRO A 11 -0.13 6.94 -14.13
C PRO A 11 -1.57 6.97 -14.62
N VAL A 12 -2.32 5.92 -14.29
CA VAL A 12 -3.77 5.80 -14.55
C VAL A 12 -4.50 5.91 -13.21
N ILE A 13 -5.36 6.91 -13.10
CA ILE A 13 -6.11 7.18 -11.87
C ILE A 13 -7.59 7.07 -12.19
N ALA A 14 -8.30 6.18 -11.51
CA ALA A 14 -9.72 5.97 -11.70
C ALA A 14 -10.54 7.17 -11.17
N ALA A 15 -11.76 7.29 -11.68
CA ALA A 15 -12.71 8.29 -11.17
C ALA A 15 -13.01 8.02 -9.69
N GLY A 16 -13.13 9.09 -8.90
CA GLY A 16 -13.37 9.00 -7.46
C GLY A 16 -12.13 8.73 -6.60
N ALA A 17 -10.98 8.35 -7.19
CA ALA A 17 -9.72 8.34 -6.46
C ALA A 17 -9.24 9.77 -6.16
N TRP A 18 -8.57 9.93 -5.03
CA TRP A 18 -8.01 11.21 -4.61
C TRP A 18 -6.50 11.10 -4.39
N VAL A 19 -5.76 12.03 -4.98
CA VAL A 19 -4.30 12.14 -4.82
C VAL A 19 -4.01 13.56 -4.34
N ASP A 20 -3.45 13.68 -3.14
CA ASP A 20 -3.04 14.96 -2.57
C ASP A 20 -2.02 15.68 -3.46
N GLU A 21 -2.08 17.01 -3.51
CA GLU A 21 -1.18 17.83 -4.33
C GLU A 21 0.30 17.69 -3.93
N ALA A 22 0.59 17.40 -2.65
CA ALA A 22 1.92 17.14 -2.13
C ALA A 22 2.39 15.69 -2.30
N ALA A 23 1.52 14.77 -2.75
CA ALA A 23 1.91 13.41 -3.09
C ALA A 23 2.57 13.34 -4.47
N VAL A 24 3.40 12.35 -4.73
CA VAL A 24 4.12 12.16 -5.99
C VAL A 24 3.82 10.76 -6.56
N VAL A 25 3.25 10.71 -7.78
CA VAL A 25 2.94 9.46 -8.49
C VAL A 25 3.65 9.47 -9.84
N ILE A 26 4.49 8.46 -10.11
CA ILE A 26 5.38 8.43 -11.28
C ILE A 26 5.28 7.09 -12.02
N GLY A 27 5.14 7.14 -13.35
CA GLY A 27 5.33 6.00 -14.24
C GLY A 27 4.17 5.02 -14.28
N ASP A 28 4.44 3.72 -14.31
CA ASP A 28 3.44 2.66 -14.44
C ASP A 28 2.74 2.39 -13.09
N VAL A 29 1.85 3.29 -12.73
CA VAL A 29 1.02 3.20 -11.52
C VAL A 29 -0.44 3.23 -11.92
N ALA A 30 -1.23 2.22 -11.52
CA ALA A 30 -2.67 2.24 -11.67
C ALA A 30 -3.33 2.30 -10.29
N ILE A 31 -4.21 3.27 -10.12
CA ILE A 31 -4.94 3.58 -8.90
C ILE A 31 -6.43 3.38 -9.18
N ALA A 32 -7.05 2.43 -8.47
CA ALA A 32 -8.47 2.10 -8.64
C ALA A 32 -9.40 3.12 -7.99
N GLU A 33 -10.70 2.90 -8.13
CA GLU A 33 -11.74 3.77 -7.59
C GLU A 33 -11.66 3.88 -6.06
N ASP A 34 -12.01 5.04 -5.56
CA ASP A 34 -12.05 5.37 -4.12
C ASP A 34 -10.74 5.20 -3.34
N VAL A 35 -9.62 5.04 -4.03
CA VAL A 35 -8.29 5.10 -3.39
C VAL A 35 -8.00 6.52 -2.92
N SER A 36 -7.31 6.64 -1.77
CA SER A 36 -6.77 7.92 -1.30
C SER A 36 -5.25 7.85 -1.10
N ILE A 37 -4.54 8.78 -1.72
CA ILE A 37 -3.09 8.96 -1.63
C ILE A 37 -2.83 10.27 -0.89
N TRP A 38 -2.34 10.17 0.32
CA TRP A 38 -2.24 11.26 1.29
C TRP A 38 -0.95 12.09 1.12
N PRO A 39 -0.82 13.24 1.81
CA PRO A 39 0.33 14.14 1.65
C PRO A 39 1.69 13.44 1.76
N MET A 40 2.65 13.86 0.95
CA MET A 40 4.03 13.38 0.95
C MET A 40 4.21 11.89 0.63
N VAL A 41 3.17 11.18 0.16
CA VAL A 41 3.32 9.82 -0.37
C VAL A 41 4.10 9.86 -1.68
N VAL A 42 5.00 8.89 -1.86
CA VAL A 42 5.70 8.67 -3.13
C VAL A 42 5.35 7.28 -3.65
N ALA A 43 4.65 7.21 -4.80
CA ALA A 43 4.40 5.98 -5.55
C ALA A 43 5.17 6.05 -6.88
N ARG A 44 6.26 5.26 -7.01
CA ARG A 44 7.14 5.31 -8.16
C ARG A 44 7.24 3.96 -8.86
N GLY A 45 6.52 3.82 -9.99
CA GLY A 45 6.52 2.65 -10.89
C GLY A 45 7.36 2.94 -12.14
N ASP A 46 8.66 3.17 -11.99
CA ASP A 46 9.57 3.53 -13.08
C ASP A 46 10.29 2.32 -13.70
N VAL A 47 10.59 1.30 -12.88
CA VAL A 47 11.33 0.11 -13.30
C VAL A 47 10.49 -1.18 -13.28
N ASN A 48 9.28 -1.10 -12.77
CA ASN A 48 8.23 -2.12 -12.78
C ASN A 48 6.88 -1.43 -12.48
N TRP A 49 5.80 -2.17 -12.40
CA TRP A 49 4.46 -1.60 -12.20
C TRP A 49 4.00 -1.61 -10.74
N ILE A 50 3.09 -0.67 -10.40
CA ILE A 50 2.34 -0.59 -9.15
C ILE A 50 0.85 -0.66 -9.46
N ARG A 51 0.09 -1.49 -8.74
CA ARG A 51 -1.37 -1.58 -8.82
C ARG A 51 -1.96 -1.42 -7.43
N ILE A 52 -2.91 -0.52 -7.27
CA ILE A 52 -3.57 -0.22 -5.99
C ILE A 52 -5.06 -0.45 -6.17
N GLY A 53 -5.60 -1.42 -5.44
CA GLY A 53 -7.00 -1.83 -5.47
C GLY A 53 -7.93 -0.82 -4.80
N ALA A 54 -9.22 -0.96 -5.10
CA ALA A 54 -10.27 -0.02 -4.70
C ALA A 54 -10.33 0.23 -3.19
N ARG A 55 -10.71 1.45 -2.78
CA ARG A 55 -10.92 1.88 -1.38
C ARG A 55 -9.70 1.73 -0.47
N THR A 56 -8.53 1.50 -1.05
CA THR A 56 -7.25 1.47 -0.33
C THR A 56 -6.79 2.87 0.00
N ASN A 57 -6.24 3.06 1.20
CA ASN A 57 -5.65 4.32 1.61
C ASN A 57 -4.14 4.18 1.84
N VAL A 58 -3.37 5.13 1.32
CA VAL A 58 -1.92 5.21 1.52
C VAL A 58 -1.61 6.51 2.26
N GLN A 59 -1.27 6.39 3.52
CA GLN A 59 -1.18 7.51 4.44
C GLN A 59 0.15 8.25 4.33
N ASP A 60 0.17 9.44 4.89
CA ASP A 60 1.20 10.46 4.76
C ASP A 60 2.63 9.93 4.86
N GLY A 61 3.48 10.39 3.94
CA GLY A 61 4.90 10.09 3.92
C GLY A 61 5.28 8.64 3.60
N SER A 62 4.33 7.80 3.20
CA SER A 62 4.62 6.41 2.81
C SER A 62 5.29 6.34 1.44
N VAL A 63 6.12 5.31 1.24
CA VAL A 63 6.86 5.07 0.00
C VAL A 63 6.45 3.74 -0.61
N LEU A 64 6.00 3.79 -1.86
CA LEU A 64 5.65 2.63 -2.68
C LEU A 64 6.63 2.54 -3.84
N HIS A 65 7.38 1.43 -3.95
CA HIS A 65 8.34 1.25 -5.01
C HIS A 65 8.46 -0.23 -5.43
N VAL A 66 9.28 -0.50 -6.43
CA VAL A 66 9.37 -1.78 -7.15
C VAL A 66 10.82 -2.11 -7.50
N SER A 67 11.12 -3.38 -7.76
CA SER A 67 12.42 -3.81 -8.28
C SER A 67 12.35 -4.15 -9.77
N HIS A 68 13.41 -3.79 -10.51
CA HIS A 68 13.56 -4.14 -11.92
C HIS A 68 14.00 -5.59 -12.09
N ASP A 69 13.82 -6.10 -13.32
CA ASP A 69 14.37 -7.39 -13.74
C ASP A 69 15.90 -7.33 -13.77
N SER A 70 16.55 -8.25 -13.08
CA SER A 70 18.00 -8.33 -12.99
C SER A 70 18.46 -9.76 -12.67
N SER A 71 19.77 -10.01 -12.76
CA SER A 71 20.35 -11.29 -12.33
C SER A 71 20.14 -11.59 -10.83
N PHE A 72 19.88 -10.56 -10.01
CA PHE A 72 19.61 -10.67 -8.57
C PHE A 72 18.11 -10.78 -8.26
N ALA A 73 17.26 -10.39 -9.18
CA ALA A 73 15.80 -10.41 -9.07
C ALA A 73 15.20 -10.73 -10.45
N PRO A 74 15.27 -12.02 -10.91
CA PRO A 74 14.73 -12.41 -12.21
C PRO A 74 13.23 -12.12 -12.32
N GLY A 75 12.82 -11.37 -13.36
CA GLY A 75 11.46 -10.85 -13.54
C GLY A 75 11.15 -9.58 -12.75
N GLY A 76 12.03 -9.18 -11.83
CA GLY A 76 11.78 -8.07 -10.91
C GLY A 76 10.71 -8.35 -9.88
N TYR A 77 10.42 -7.36 -9.04
CA TYR A 77 9.32 -7.42 -8.06
C TYR A 77 8.39 -6.24 -8.27
N PRO A 78 7.24 -6.45 -8.92
CA PRO A 78 6.18 -5.45 -8.99
C PRO A 78 5.49 -5.29 -7.63
N LEU A 79 4.72 -4.22 -7.48
CA LEU A 79 3.91 -3.97 -6.28
C LEU A 79 2.42 -4.12 -6.60
N SER A 80 1.78 -5.08 -5.93
CA SER A 80 0.35 -5.28 -5.99
C SER A 80 -0.27 -5.06 -4.62
N ILE A 81 -1.20 -4.13 -4.52
CA ILE A 81 -1.98 -3.85 -3.30
C ILE A 81 -3.46 -4.08 -3.64
N GLY A 82 -4.12 -4.92 -2.87
CA GLY A 82 -5.52 -5.27 -3.02
C GLY A 82 -6.48 -4.14 -2.64
N ALA A 83 -7.75 -4.48 -2.56
CA ALA A 83 -8.81 -3.58 -2.15
C ALA A 83 -8.92 -3.50 -0.61
N ASP A 84 -9.49 -2.38 -0.12
CA ASP A 84 -9.76 -2.16 1.31
C ASP A 84 -8.52 -2.28 2.22
N VAL A 85 -7.34 -1.93 1.69
CA VAL A 85 -6.07 -1.98 2.42
C VAL A 85 -5.78 -0.63 3.07
N THR A 86 -5.30 -0.67 4.32
CA THR A 86 -4.77 0.51 5.00
C THR A 86 -3.25 0.44 5.07
N ILE A 87 -2.57 1.39 4.40
CA ILE A 87 -1.12 1.60 4.51
C ILE A 87 -0.89 2.79 5.44
N GLY A 88 -0.44 2.50 6.66
CA GLY A 88 -0.24 3.51 7.71
C GLY A 88 0.90 4.49 7.39
N HIS A 89 0.86 5.64 8.07
CA HIS A 89 1.82 6.74 7.88
C HIS A 89 3.28 6.26 7.87
N LYS A 90 4.10 6.78 6.95
CA LYS A 90 5.54 6.51 6.81
C LYS A 90 5.90 5.04 6.59
N ALA A 91 4.96 4.21 6.13
CA ALA A 91 5.28 2.84 5.75
C ALA A 91 6.11 2.79 4.48
N VAL A 92 6.96 1.77 4.36
CA VAL A 92 7.70 1.47 3.13
C VAL A 92 7.19 0.14 2.59
N VAL A 93 6.64 0.16 1.38
CA VAL A 93 6.08 -1.02 0.72
C VAL A 93 6.80 -1.18 -0.62
N HIS A 94 7.60 -2.24 -0.73
CA HIS A 94 8.51 -2.39 -1.84
C HIS A 94 8.38 -3.78 -2.48
N GLY A 95 8.07 -3.83 -3.78
CA GLY A 95 8.12 -5.04 -4.61
C GLY A 95 7.38 -6.27 -4.06
N CYS A 96 6.21 -6.10 -3.47
CA CYS A 96 5.50 -7.15 -2.74
C CYS A 96 4.03 -7.28 -3.17
N THR A 97 3.35 -8.29 -2.64
CA THR A 97 1.91 -8.45 -2.78
C THR A 97 1.23 -8.24 -1.42
N ILE A 98 0.28 -7.33 -1.37
CA ILE A 98 -0.63 -7.16 -0.23
C ILE A 98 -2.02 -7.48 -0.72
N GLU A 99 -2.63 -8.54 -0.20
CA GLU A 99 -3.99 -8.93 -0.57
C GLU A 99 -5.03 -8.02 0.11
N ASP A 100 -6.32 -8.27 -0.15
CA ASP A 100 -7.40 -7.42 0.32
C ASP A 100 -7.53 -7.36 1.85
N ARG A 101 -8.09 -6.23 2.36
CA ARG A 101 -8.45 -6.06 3.77
C ARG A 101 -7.26 -6.25 4.72
N CYS A 102 -6.08 -5.79 4.33
CA CYS A 102 -4.89 -5.80 5.17
C CYS A 102 -4.65 -4.45 5.84
N LEU A 103 -3.95 -4.48 6.97
CA LEU A 103 -3.42 -3.27 7.59
C LEU A 103 -1.91 -3.38 7.72
N ILE A 104 -1.21 -2.43 7.12
CA ILE A 104 0.23 -2.21 7.29
C ILE A 104 0.40 -1.03 8.25
N GLY A 105 0.92 -1.30 9.43
CA GLY A 105 1.05 -0.32 10.50
C GLY A 105 2.02 0.82 10.18
N MET A 106 1.89 1.93 10.89
CA MET A 106 2.75 3.11 10.74
C MET A 106 4.23 2.73 10.82
N SER A 107 5.04 3.26 9.92
CA SER A 107 6.50 3.01 9.83
C SER A 107 6.88 1.53 9.65
N ALA A 108 5.95 0.65 9.28
CA ALA A 108 6.29 -0.73 8.92
C ALA A 108 6.95 -0.77 7.55
N THR A 109 7.81 -1.78 7.34
CA THR A 109 8.48 -2.04 6.06
C THR A 109 8.10 -3.41 5.56
N VAL A 110 7.62 -3.51 4.31
CA VAL A 110 7.36 -4.77 3.61
C VAL A 110 8.25 -4.84 2.39
N MET A 111 9.07 -5.90 2.30
CA MET A 111 10.14 -6.01 1.31
C MET A 111 9.79 -6.94 0.14
N ASP A 112 10.68 -6.97 -0.85
CA ASP A 112 10.53 -7.65 -2.13
C ASP A 112 10.07 -9.11 -2.01
N GLY A 113 9.10 -9.48 -2.84
CA GLY A 113 8.59 -10.85 -2.89
C GLY A 113 7.78 -11.29 -1.67
N ALA A 114 7.63 -10.45 -0.64
CA ALA A 114 6.75 -10.77 0.48
C ALA A 114 5.28 -10.79 0.03
N VAL A 115 4.49 -11.66 0.67
CA VAL A 115 3.05 -11.76 0.44
C VAL A 115 2.32 -11.58 1.76
N VAL A 116 1.53 -10.52 1.86
CA VAL A 116 0.65 -10.26 3.01
C VAL A 116 -0.74 -10.74 2.64
N ARG A 117 -1.17 -11.86 3.25
CA ARG A 117 -2.44 -12.52 2.93
C ARG A 117 -3.63 -11.75 3.46
N SER A 118 -4.77 -11.90 2.77
CA SER A 118 -6.01 -11.20 3.07
C SER A 118 -6.38 -11.22 4.56
N GLY A 119 -6.74 -10.06 5.10
CA GLY A 119 -7.10 -9.89 6.49
C GLY A 119 -5.93 -9.96 7.48
N ALA A 120 -4.68 -9.87 7.04
CA ALA A 120 -3.52 -9.78 7.94
C ALA A 120 -3.34 -8.37 8.49
N MET A 121 -2.75 -8.28 9.68
CA MET A 121 -2.34 -7.03 10.30
C MET A 121 -0.84 -7.07 10.62
N VAL A 122 -0.08 -6.16 10.01
CA VAL A 122 1.33 -5.92 10.32
C VAL A 122 1.41 -4.73 11.26
N GLY A 123 1.94 -4.93 12.45
CA GLY A 123 2.03 -3.88 13.49
C GLY A 123 3.00 -2.77 13.12
N ALA A 124 2.81 -1.61 13.76
CA ALA A 124 3.65 -0.43 13.54
C ALA A 124 5.14 -0.73 13.79
N GLY A 125 6.03 -0.15 12.96
CA GLY A 125 7.48 -0.32 13.06
C GLY A 125 8.00 -1.72 12.74
N SER A 126 7.15 -2.63 12.25
CA SER A 126 7.56 -4.01 11.93
C SER A 126 8.28 -4.09 10.59
N LEU A 127 9.19 -5.06 10.44
CA LEU A 127 9.88 -5.37 9.19
C LEU A 127 9.46 -6.76 8.69
N VAL A 128 8.75 -6.82 7.58
CA VAL A 128 8.48 -8.05 6.82
C VAL A 128 9.62 -8.25 5.83
N PRO A 129 10.51 -9.25 6.05
CA PRO A 129 11.67 -9.47 5.19
C PRO A 129 11.28 -10.02 3.81
N PRO A 130 12.24 -10.02 2.85
CA PRO A 130 11.99 -10.51 1.51
C PRO A 130 11.43 -11.93 1.48
N GLY A 131 10.45 -12.15 0.59
CA GLY A 131 9.85 -13.47 0.35
C GLY A 131 9.02 -14.05 1.50
N GLN A 132 8.79 -13.29 2.59
CA GLN A 132 7.99 -13.80 3.71
C GLN A 132 6.51 -13.87 3.35
N ASP A 133 5.89 -15.02 3.64
CA ASP A 133 4.43 -15.18 3.62
C ASP A 133 3.88 -14.79 5.00
N VAL A 134 3.00 -13.79 5.01
CA VAL A 134 2.33 -13.25 6.20
C VAL A 134 0.89 -13.74 6.18
N GLU A 135 0.60 -14.77 6.97
CA GLU A 135 -0.70 -15.44 7.05
C GLU A 135 -1.82 -14.47 7.46
N GLY A 136 -2.96 -14.56 6.76
CA GLY A 136 -4.15 -13.75 7.02
C GLY A 136 -4.84 -14.07 8.34
N GLY A 137 -5.55 -13.09 8.89
CA GLY A 137 -6.28 -13.25 10.16
C GLY A 137 -5.40 -13.20 11.42
N TYR A 138 -4.14 -12.85 11.30
CA TYR A 138 -3.18 -12.77 12.41
C TYR A 138 -2.53 -11.41 12.53
N LEU A 139 -2.11 -11.09 13.76
CA LEU A 139 -1.21 -9.97 14.06
C LEU A 139 0.25 -10.44 13.92
N TRP A 140 1.01 -9.69 13.13
CA TRP A 140 2.45 -9.86 12.93
C TRP A 140 3.18 -8.62 13.42
N VAL A 141 4.21 -8.78 14.24
CA VAL A 141 5.01 -7.67 14.78
C VAL A 141 6.49 -8.02 14.90
N GLY A 142 7.33 -6.99 14.94
CA GLY A 142 8.76 -7.09 15.22
C GLY A 142 9.66 -6.90 14.00
N THR A 143 10.96 -6.97 14.24
CA THR A 143 12.03 -6.83 13.23
C THR A 143 13.03 -7.96 13.42
N PRO A 144 12.91 -9.05 12.63
CA PRO A 144 11.90 -9.33 11.61
C PRO A 144 10.52 -9.64 12.19
N ALA A 145 9.45 -9.37 11.41
CA ALA A 145 8.07 -9.63 11.81
C ALA A 145 7.81 -11.11 12.05
N ARG A 146 7.10 -11.42 13.15
CA ARG A 146 6.69 -12.77 13.52
C ARG A 146 5.20 -12.78 13.84
N ARG A 147 4.56 -13.91 13.53
CA ARG A 147 3.16 -14.14 13.89
C ARG A 147 3.03 -14.22 15.42
N VAL A 148 2.17 -13.38 15.99
CA VAL A 148 1.97 -13.30 17.45
C VAL A 148 0.72 -14.06 17.89
N ARG A 149 -0.43 -13.76 17.27
CA ARG A 149 -1.73 -14.32 17.66
C ARG A 149 -2.77 -14.07 16.56
N PRO A 150 -3.91 -14.79 16.60
CA PRO A 150 -5.06 -14.44 15.80
C PRO A 150 -5.53 -13.01 16.12
N LEU A 151 -6.09 -12.32 15.13
CA LEU A 151 -6.75 -11.03 15.33
C LEU A 151 -7.97 -11.19 16.24
N ARG A 152 -8.14 -10.25 17.16
CA ARG A 152 -9.36 -10.09 17.95
C ARG A 152 -10.51 -9.63 17.04
N GLU A 153 -11.74 -9.82 17.48
CA GLU A 153 -12.93 -9.37 16.74
C GLU A 153 -12.85 -7.87 16.42
N GLN A 154 -12.56 -7.04 17.41
CA GLN A 154 -12.41 -5.59 17.24
C GLN A 154 -11.29 -5.20 16.24
N GLU A 155 -10.22 -6.00 16.13
CA GLU A 155 -9.15 -5.74 15.16
C GLU A 155 -9.60 -6.11 13.73
N ARG A 156 -10.38 -7.17 13.57
CA ARG A 156 -10.99 -7.53 12.28
C ARG A 156 -12.00 -6.46 11.82
N ASP A 157 -12.85 -5.99 12.74
CA ASP A 157 -13.82 -4.92 12.46
C ASP A 157 -13.10 -3.62 12.11
N PHE A 158 -11.94 -3.36 12.73
CA PHE A 158 -11.14 -2.17 12.45
C PHE A 158 -10.56 -2.16 11.03
N LEU A 159 -10.28 -3.32 10.43
CA LEU A 159 -9.81 -3.38 9.03
C LEU A 159 -10.86 -2.76 8.09
N ASP A 160 -12.11 -3.19 8.22
CA ASP A 160 -13.21 -2.68 7.40
C ASP A 160 -13.55 -1.21 7.73
N TYR A 161 -13.57 -0.88 9.03
CA TYR A 161 -13.79 0.49 9.49
C TYR A 161 -12.75 1.46 8.93
N SER A 162 -11.47 1.10 8.99
CA SER A 162 -10.39 1.98 8.54
C SER A 162 -10.50 2.30 7.05
N ALA A 163 -10.71 1.27 6.21
CA ALA A 163 -10.86 1.47 4.77
C ALA A 163 -12.05 2.41 4.46
N LYS A 164 -13.21 2.12 5.06
CA LYS A 164 -14.41 2.96 4.89
C LYS A 164 -14.19 4.39 5.38
N HIS A 165 -13.60 4.57 6.55
CA HIS A 165 -13.33 5.91 7.12
C HIS A 165 -12.50 6.77 6.18
N TYR A 166 -11.44 6.19 5.57
CA TYR A 166 -10.60 6.94 4.63
C TYR A 166 -11.30 7.24 3.30
N VAL A 167 -12.26 6.43 2.86
CA VAL A 167 -13.13 6.78 1.73
C VAL A 167 -14.02 7.97 2.09
N ASP A 168 -14.65 7.95 3.26
CA ASP A 168 -15.49 9.05 3.72
C ASP A 168 -14.65 10.34 3.85
N LEU A 169 -13.48 10.26 4.49
CA LEU A 169 -12.59 11.40 4.71
C LEU A 169 -12.09 12.02 3.39
N LYS A 170 -11.65 11.20 2.40
CA LYS A 170 -11.24 11.75 1.10
C LYS A 170 -12.39 12.45 0.37
N ASN A 171 -13.64 11.97 0.55
CA ASN A 171 -14.79 12.62 -0.05
C ASN A 171 -15.05 14.01 0.56
N GLU A 172 -14.75 14.18 1.86
CA GLU A 172 -14.77 15.52 2.49
C GLU A 172 -13.72 16.44 1.85
N TYR A 173 -12.48 15.95 1.63
CA TYR A 173 -11.43 16.72 0.93
C TYR A 173 -11.83 17.09 -0.49
N LEU A 174 -12.41 16.14 -1.26
CA LEU A 174 -12.88 16.40 -2.62
C LEU A 174 -14.02 17.42 -2.66
N SER A 175 -14.85 17.50 -1.62
CA SER A 175 -15.95 18.46 -1.55
C SER A 175 -15.54 19.84 -1.03
N ALA A 176 -14.37 19.93 -0.39
CA ALA A 176 -13.84 21.19 0.17
C ALA A 176 -12.97 21.96 -0.83
N CYS A 177 -12.61 21.36 -1.96
CA CYS A 177 -11.87 21.99 -3.07
C CYS A 177 -12.82 22.40 -4.18
#